data_8ed8826e821c6ae7f6fc3444937c6201
#
_entry.id   8ed8826e821c6ae7f6fc3444937c6201
#
_cell.length_a   1.000
_cell.length_b   1.000
_cell.length_c   1.000
_cell.angle_alpha   90.00
_cell.angle_beta   90.00
_cell.angle_gamma   90.00
#
_symmetry.space_group_name_H-M   'P 1'
#
loop_
_entity.id
_entity.type
_entity.pdbx_description
1 polymer ?
#
loop_
_entity_poly.entity_id
_entity_poly.type
_entity_poly.pdbx_seq_one_letter_code
_entity_poly.pdbx_strand_id
1 'polypeptide(L)'
;MVRGGINSLPLTSLSSWSDPILKSRHNAIYAGLLLLGGVFLMLPFGSLHTYGSIPWFLGGAAVMAAGYFCAIREKSIPPWLFWTVAVGARFLLLWQAPGDDIFRYVWEGRVLVAGFNPYLNSPDAPVLEMLRGGTWEAVQHKSFTAIYPPLAEWIFALLSGILPAPGFFKFVFAAADLVVVAMLARAFGKPSAILYAWNPLVIYSFAGGGHYDCLFILAIVAGWLAWGKGHMLRASVWIGAAVAIKWIALPLVAWMLWQALLRRGCKAALVSGFFSLLPFALAWSAVGFWTGEWTAQLLPPMFSKYARSAEFIPAIVGWFWEDSKYANHLFVLPLAIAWGVVILRARTMEAAAQWVFFLALIFTPMLHAWYFTWIIPFGVQTRNLGVMLLAASGFTYFLLYHHVESPGGIWRLTTLETALLWIPFAAGFLWSEWRRIHTPATPLVA
;
A
#
# COMPACT_ATOMS: atom_id res chain seq x y z
N MET A 1 -24.14 -81.39 -0.30
CA MET A 1 -24.49 -80.30 -1.18
C MET A 1 -24.18 -79.03 -0.42
N VAL A 2 -23.06 -78.38 -0.65
CA VAL A 2 -22.66 -77.14 -0.02
C VAL A 2 -22.67 -76.06 -1.13
N ARG A 3 -23.59 -75.09 -1.06
CA ARG A 3 -23.63 -73.99 -1.96
C ARG A 3 -22.72 -72.85 -1.40
N GLY A 4 -21.61 -72.58 -2.07
CA GLY A 4 -20.76 -71.46 -1.79
C GLY A 4 -21.40 -70.19 -2.29
N GLY A 5 -21.64 -69.21 -1.35
CA GLY A 5 -22.03 -67.84 -1.66
C GLY A 5 -20.84 -67.03 -2.12
N ILE A 6 -20.89 -66.50 -3.35
CA ILE A 6 -19.94 -65.53 -3.87
C ILE A 6 -20.28 -64.16 -3.20
N ASN A 7 -19.44 -63.72 -2.27
CA ASN A 7 -19.48 -62.36 -1.72
C ASN A 7 -19.05 -61.40 -2.83
N SER A 8 -20.00 -60.64 -3.39
CA SER A 8 -19.76 -59.48 -4.23
C SER A 8 -19.16 -58.37 -3.36
N LEU A 9 -17.90 -58.00 -3.62
CA LEU A 9 -17.27 -56.79 -3.10
C LEU A 9 -18.12 -55.58 -3.50
N PRO A 10 -18.41 -54.67 -2.57
CA PRO A 10 -19.11 -53.42 -2.94
C PRO A 10 -18.17 -52.58 -3.79
N LEU A 11 -18.58 -52.27 -4.99
CA LEU A 11 -18.03 -51.19 -5.81
C LEU A 11 -18.18 -49.90 -5.02
N THR A 12 -17.12 -49.52 -4.31
CA THR A 12 -17.03 -48.19 -3.70
C THR A 12 -17.15 -47.12 -4.79
N SER A 13 -18.27 -46.46 -4.77
CA SER A 13 -18.74 -45.46 -5.72
C SER A 13 -17.70 -44.36 -5.99
N LEU A 14 -17.59 -44.00 -7.25
CA LEU A 14 -16.95 -42.80 -7.80
C LEU A 14 -17.59 -41.48 -7.33
N SER A 15 -18.08 -41.42 -6.08
CA SER A 15 -18.75 -40.24 -5.49
C SER A 15 -17.80 -39.28 -4.74
N SER A 16 -16.48 -39.49 -4.83
CA SER A 16 -15.51 -38.62 -4.12
C SER A 16 -15.34 -37.22 -4.73
N TRP A 17 -15.91 -36.93 -5.91
CA TRP A 17 -15.82 -35.62 -6.56
C TRP A 17 -16.85 -34.59 -6.07
N SER A 18 -17.81 -34.99 -5.24
CA SER A 18 -18.86 -34.13 -4.71
C SER A 18 -18.62 -33.62 -3.28
N ASP A 19 -17.47 -33.95 -2.68
CA ASP A 19 -17.10 -33.40 -1.35
C ASP A 19 -16.84 -31.88 -1.45
N PRO A 20 -17.66 -31.06 -0.76
CA PRO A 20 -17.52 -29.59 -0.81
C PRO A 20 -16.13 -29.10 -0.39
N ILE A 21 -15.45 -29.87 0.47
CA ILE A 21 -14.08 -29.51 0.94
C ILE A 21 -13.05 -29.75 -0.16
N LEU A 22 -13.16 -30.87 -0.90
CA LEU A 22 -12.28 -31.18 -2.03
C LEU A 22 -12.49 -30.18 -3.16
N LYS A 23 -13.73 -29.84 -3.47
CA LYS A 23 -14.08 -28.83 -4.47
C LYS A 23 -13.51 -27.46 -4.13
N SER A 24 -13.62 -27.00 -2.87
CA SER A 24 -13.05 -25.73 -2.40
C SER A 24 -11.50 -25.73 -2.49
N ARG A 25 -10.85 -26.88 -2.20
CA ARG A 25 -9.37 -27.00 -2.37
C ARG A 25 -8.93 -26.87 -3.82
N HIS A 26 -9.62 -27.51 -4.75
CA HIS A 26 -9.30 -27.40 -6.18
C HIS A 26 -9.49 -25.96 -6.68
N ASN A 27 -10.59 -25.31 -6.32
CA ASN A 27 -10.83 -23.92 -6.69
C ASN A 27 -9.71 -22.99 -6.16
N ALA A 28 -9.26 -23.18 -4.91
CA ALA A 28 -8.16 -22.40 -4.34
C ALA A 28 -6.85 -22.62 -5.11
N ILE A 29 -6.56 -23.86 -5.56
CA ILE A 29 -5.39 -24.16 -6.39
C ILE A 29 -5.48 -23.44 -7.74
N TYR A 30 -6.63 -23.53 -8.43
CA TYR A 30 -6.83 -22.81 -9.70
C TYR A 30 -6.70 -21.31 -9.54
N ALA A 31 -7.24 -20.74 -8.46
CA ALA A 31 -7.08 -19.33 -8.14
C ALA A 31 -5.59 -18.93 -7.97
N GLY A 32 -4.82 -19.74 -7.24
CA GLY A 32 -3.38 -19.55 -7.08
C GLY A 32 -2.61 -19.67 -8.40
N LEU A 33 -2.95 -20.65 -9.24
CA LEU A 33 -2.34 -20.82 -10.56
C LEU A 33 -2.64 -19.64 -11.49
N LEU A 34 -3.88 -19.12 -11.49
CA LEU A 34 -4.25 -17.93 -12.24
C LEU A 34 -3.43 -16.74 -11.77
N LEU A 35 -3.31 -16.52 -10.46
CA LEU A 35 -2.54 -15.39 -9.93
C LEU A 35 -1.07 -15.49 -10.34
N LEU A 36 -0.42 -16.64 -10.14
CA LEU A 36 0.98 -16.86 -10.54
C LEU A 36 1.15 -16.79 -12.07
N GLY A 37 0.20 -17.31 -12.84
CA GLY A 37 0.17 -17.16 -14.30
C GLY A 37 0.13 -15.71 -14.74
N GLY A 38 -0.68 -14.88 -14.08
CA GLY A 38 -0.72 -13.43 -14.32
C GLY A 38 0.60 -12.74 -13.98
N VAL A 39 1.29 -13.17 -12.90
CA VAL A 39 2.64 -12.68 -12.57
C VAL A 39 3.62 -13.01 -13.69
N PHE A 40 3.63 -14.24 -14.20
CA PHE A 40 4.49 -14.63 -15.32
C PHE A 40 4.21 -13.81 -16.59
N LEU A 41 2.93 -13.57 -16.90
CA LEU A 41 2.55 -12.74 -18.04
C LEU A 41 2.99 -11.28 -17.89
N MET A 42 2.96 -10.74 -16.67
CA MET A 42 3.36 -9.36 -16.37
C MET A 42 4.89 -9.17 -16.37
N LEU A 43 5.65 -10.20 -16.02
CA LEU A 43 7.08 -10.12 -15.70
C LEU A 43 7.94 -9.44 -16.79
N PRO A 44 7.79 -9.73 -18.10
CA PRO A 44 8.60 -9.09 -19.14
C PRO A 44 8.27 -7.62 -19.39
N PHE A 45 7.14 -7.13 -18.90
CA PHE A 45 6.59 -5.81 -19.21
C PHE A 45 6.70 -4.80 -18.06
N GLY A 46 7.65 -4.98 -17.16
CA GLY A 46 7.88 -4.09 -16.02
C GLY A 46 8.51 -2.75 -16.36
N SER A 47 9.12 -2.61 -17.55
CA SER A 47 9.61 -1.31 -18.04
C SER A 47 8.44 -0.49 -18.56
N LEU A 48 7.82 0.29 -17.67
CA LEU A 48 6.60 1.05 -17.94
C LEU A 48 6.80 2.16 -18.98
N HIS A 49 8.03 2.65 -19.14
CA HIS A 49 8.41 3.63 -20.16
C HIS A 49 8.72 3.03 -21.55
N THR A 50 8.47 1.74 -21.73
CA THR A 50 8.59 1.11 -23.04
C THR A 50 7.25 1.16 -23.77
N TYR A 51 7.19 1.86 -24.90
CA TYR A 51 5.97 1.93 -25.71
C TYR A 51 5.43 0.54 -26.03
N GLY A 52 4.12 0.35 -25.86
CA GLY A 52 3.44 -0.93 -26.11
C GLY A 52 3.55 -1.97 -24.99
N SER A 53 4.33 -1.74 -23.92
CA SER A 53 4.42 -2.69 -22.79
C SER A 53 3.17 -2.68 -21.90
N ILE A 54 2.51 -1.54 -21.74
CA ILE A 54 1.40 -1.32 -20.81
C ILE A 54 0.19 -2.24 -21.06
N PRO A 55 -0.31 -2.46 -22.30
CA PRO A 55 -1.41 -3.38 -22.52
C PRO A 55 -1.12 -4.81 -22.03
N TRP A 56 0.10 -5.32 -22.23
CA TRP A 56 0.51 -6.65 -21.78
C TRP A 56 0.69 -6.71 -20.25
N PHE A 57 1.26 -5.66 -19.67
CA PHE A 57 1.34 -5.48 -18.24
C PHE A 57 -0.06 -5.52 -17.60
N LEU A 58 -1.02 -4.78 -18.15
CA LEU A 58 -2.41 -4.78 -17.68
C LEU A 58 -3.11 -6.14 -17.92
N GLY A 59 -2.79 -6.84 -19.00
CA GLY A 59 -3.25 -8.20 -19.26
C GLY A 59 -2.82 -9.16 -18.14
N GLY A 60 -1.54 -9.12 -17.75
CA GLY A 60 -1.04 -9.88 -16.61
C GLY A 60 -1.74 -9.52 -15.30
N ALA A 61 -1.93 -8.22 -15.04
CA ALA A 61 -2.65 -7.74 -13.87
C ALA A 61 -4.11 -8.22 -13.84
N ALA A 62 -4.80 -8.24 -14.98
CA ALA A 62 -6.16 -8.74 -15.09
C ALA A 62 -6.26 -10.24 -14.76
N VAL A 63 -5.31 -11.05 -15.22
CA VAL A 63 -5.25 -12.49 -14.88
C VAL A 63 -4.96 -12.67 -13.39
N MET A 64 -4.03 -11.89 -12.80
CA MET A 64 -3.81 -11.88 -11.35
C MET A 64 -5.08 -11.52 -10.57
N ALA A 65 -5.81 -10.49 -11.02
CA ALA A 65 -7.05 -10.05 -10.40
C ALA A 65 -8.13 -11.14 -10.49
N ALA A 66 -8.25 -11.86 -11.61
CA ALA A 66 -9.16 -12.99 -11.74
C ALA A 66 -8.84 -14.09 -10.71
N GLY A 67 -7.56 -14.47 -10.55
CA GLY A 67 -7.11 -15.40 -9.52
C GLY A 67 -7.46 -14.91 -8.11
N TYR A 68 -7.21 -13.64 -7.81
CA TYR A 68 -7.55 -13.01 -6.54
C TYR A 68 -9.06 -13.07 -6.26
N PHE A 69 -9.93 -12.67 -7.22
CA PHE A 69 -11.38 -12.68 -7.05
C PHE A 69 -11.95 -14.11 -6.90
N CYS A 70 -11.32 -15.12 -7.48
CA CYS A 70 -11.65 -16.51 -7.20
C CYS A 70 -11.26 -16.87 -5.76
N ALA A 71 -10.04 -16.53 -5.34
CA ALA A 71 -9.50 -16.89 -4.03
C ALA A 71 -10.28 -16.30 -2.85
N ILE A 72 -10.71 -15.04 -2.93
CA ILE A 72 -11.44 -14.36 -1.83
C ILE A 72 -12.84 -14.95 -1.58
N ARG A 73 -13.36 -15.78 -2.47
CA ARG A 73 -14.63 -16.50 -2.31
C ARG A 73 -14.46 -17.81 -1.54
N GLU A 74 -13.23 -18.34 -1.47
CA GLU A 74 -12.96 -19.61 -0.82
C GLU A 74 -12.95 -19.47 0.70
N LYS A 75 -13.67 -20.35 1.38
CA LYS A 75 -13.77 -20.36 2.85
C LYS A 75 -12.55 -20.99 3.52
N SER A 76 -11.82 -21.83 2.79
CA SER A 76 -10.66 -22.56 3.29
C SER A 76 -9.56 -22.57 2.24
N ILE A 77 -8.35 -22.18 2.65
CA ILE A 77 -7.16 -22.21 1.81
C ILE A 77 -6.07 -22.98 2.54
N PRO A 78 -5.51 -24.04 1.92
CA PRO A 78 -4.43 -24.78 2.54
C PRO A 78 -3.26 -23.87 2.91
N PRO A 79 -2.66 -24.02 4.10
CA PRO A 79 -1.56 -23.15 4.54
C PRO A 79 -0.37 -23.11 3.58
N TRP A 80 -0.02 -24.25 3.00
CA TRP A 80 1.05 -24.33 2.02
C TRP A 80 0.74 -23.51 0.77
N LEU A 81 -0.49 -23.62 0.24
CA LEU A 81 -0.90 -22.88 -0.95
C LEU A 81 -0.91 -21.35 -0.69
N PHE A 82 -1.46 -20.94 0.47
CA PHE A 82 -1.46 -19.52 0.87
C PHE A 82 -0.05 -18.92 0.81
N TRP A 83 0.93 -19.61 1.41
CA TRP A 83 2.30 -19.10 1.47
C TRP A 83 3.05 -19.27 0.14
N THR A 84 2.86 -20.37 -0.57
CA THR A 84 3.49 -20.58 -1.88
C THR A 84 3.12 -19.46 -2.85
N VAL A 85 1.84 -19.08 -2.92
CA VAL A 85 1.39 -17.99 -3.79
C VAL A 85 1.88 -16.64 -3.27
N ALA A 86 1.73 -16.37 -1.98
CA ALA A 86 2.13 -15.07 -1.40
C ALA A 86 3.64 -14.81 -1.57
N VAL A 87 4.49 -15.79 -1.27
CA VAL A 87 5.95 -15.69 -1.40
C VAL A 87 6.36 -15.79 -2.87
N GLY A 88 5.83 -16.76 -3.61
CA GLY A 88 6.21 -17.01 -5.00
C GLY A 88 5.91 -15.84 -5.91
N ALA A 89 4.73 -15.22 -5.79
CA ALA A 89 4.37 -14.05 -6.58
C ALA A 89 5.34 -12.87 -6.35
N ARG A 90 5.72 -12.61 -5.09
CA ARG A 90 6.68 -11.56 -4.76
C ARG A 90 8.08 -11.89 -5.24
N PHE A 91 8.53 -13.12 -5.01
CA PHE A 91 9.84 -13.57 -5.46
C PHE A 91 10.01 -13.44 -6.98
N LEU A 92 9.01 -13.85 -7.76
CA LEU A 92 9.04 -13.71 -9.22
C LEU A 92 9.13 -12.24 -9.64
N LEU A 93 8.35 -11.34 -9.02
CA LEU A 93 8.38 -9.91 -9.38
C LEU A 93 9.65 -9.18 -8.94
N LEU A 94 10.51 -9.76 -8.10
CA LEU A 94 11.84 -9.18 -7.85
C LEU A 94 12.67 -9.02 -9.13
N TRP A 95 12.46 -9.91 -10.12
CA TRP A 95 13.18 -9.88 -11.40
C TRP A 95 12.61 -8.87 -12.41
N GLN A 96 11.45 -8.30 -12.12
CA GLN A 96 10.85 -7.27 -12.96
C GLN A 96 11.62 -5.95 -12.83
N ALA A 97 11.67 -5.15 -13.90
CA ALA A 97 12.20 -3.79 -13.84
C ALA A 97 11.48 -2.97 -12.76
N PRO A 98 12.20 -2.25 -11.89
CA PRO A 98 11.58 -1.46 -10.83
C PRO A 98 10.88 -0.21 -11.39
N GLY A 99 10.01 0.40 -10.57
CA GLY A 99 9.50 1.74 -10.82
C GLY A 99 10.57 2.83 -10.62
N ASP A 100 10.26 4.05 -11.04
CA ASP A 100 11.20 5.17 -11.09
C ASP A 100 11.69 5.62 -9.72
N ASP A 101 10.79 5.62 -8.73
CA ASP A 101 11.04 6.17 -7.40
C ASP A 101 12.20 5.47 -6.69
N ILE A 102 12.42 4.18 -6.94
CA ILE A 102 13.45 3.40 -6.24
C ILE A 102 14.87 3.93 -6.47
N PHE A 103 15.11 4.51 -7.64
CA PHE A 103 16.41 5.13 -7.95
C PHE A 103 16.67 6.33 -7.05
N ARG A 104 15.60 7.06 -6.71
CA ARG A 104 15.65 8.19 -5.78
C ARG A 104 15.91 7.70 -4.35
N TYR A 105 15.29 6.63 -3.90
CA TYR A 105 15.55 6.05 -2.57
C TYR A 105 17.01 5.61 -2.42
N VAL A 106 17.56 4.93 -3.43
CA VAL A 106 18.97 4.53 -3.44
C VAL A 106 19.89 5.76 -3.43
N TRP A 107 19.57 6.79 -4.21
CA TRP A 107 20.36 8.01 -4.30
C TRP A 107 20.35 8.79 -2.97
N GLU A 108 19.19 9.09 -2.42
CA GLU A 108 19.07 9.85 -1.16
C GLU A 108 19.74 9.09 0.00
N GLY A 109 19.59 7.75 0.03
CA GLY A 109 20.33 6.93 0.98
C GLY A 109 21.84 7.07 0.85
N ARG A 110 22.39 7.10 -0.37
CA ARG A 110 23.83 7.33 -0.60
C ARG A 110 24.27 8.72 -0.18
N VAL A 111 23.46 9.74 -0.45
CA VAL A 111 23.71 11.13 -0.04
C VAL A 111 23.86 11.22 1.49
N LEU A 112 22.91 10.62 2.22
CA LEU A 112 22.94 10.62 3.69
C LEU A 112 24.12 9.80 4.24
N VAL A 113 24.44 8.64 3.67
CA VAL A 113 25.63 7.83 4.04
C VAL A 113 26.93 8.62 3.86
N ALA A 114 27.02 9.44 2.80
CA ALA A 114 28.17 10.29 2.53
C ALA A 114 28.26 11.54 3.44
N GLY A 115 27.32 11.72 4.37
CA GLY A 115 27.31 12.83 5.32
C GLY A 115 26.69 14.14 4.79
N PHE A 116 26.02 14.10 3.64
CA PHE A 116 25.31 15.27 3.11
C PHE A 116 23.83 15.22 3.51
N ASN A 117 23.23 16.42 3.73
CA ASN A 117 21.83 16.53 4.07
C ASN A 117 20.96 16.48 2.80
N PRO A 118 20.12 15.44 2.60
CA PRO A 118 19.30 15.31 1.40
C PRO A 118 18.18 16.36 1.32
N TYR A 119 17.82 17.01 2.43
CA TYR A 119 16.84 18.09 2.46
C TYR A 119 17.39 19.45 2.02
N LEU A 120 18.71 19.58 1.94
CA LEU A 120 19.40 20.80 1.51
C LEU A 120 20.06 20.64 0.14
N ASN A 121 20.40 19.40 -0.23
CA ASN A 121 21.14 19.09 -1.43
C ASN A 121 20.29 18.27 -2.41
N SER A 122 19.85 18.89 -3.51
CA SER A 122 19.18 18.19 -4.60
C SER A 122 20.14 17.24 -5.35
N PRO A 123 19.63 16.20 -6.02
CA PRO A 123 20.50 15.25 -6.76
C PRO A 123 21.44 15.89 -7.79
N ASP A 124 21.08 17.04 -8.35
CA ASP A 124 21.89 17.80 -9.30
C ASP A 124 22.81 18.86 -8.63
N ALA A 125 22.79 18.98 -7.30
CA ALA A 125 23.68 19.90 -6.59
C ALA A 125 25.15 19.64 -6.91
N PRO A 126 25.97 20.69 -7.19
CA PRO A 126 27.38 20.51 -7.56
C PRO A 126 28.19 19.78 -6.48
N VAL A 127 27.89 19.99 -5.22
CA VAL A 127 28.59 19.35 -4.09
C VAL A 127 28.44 17.82 -4.09
N LEU A 128 27.41 17.28 -4.75
CA LEU A 128 27.15 15.84 -4.87
C LEU A 128 27.73 15.21 -6.15
N GLU A 129 28.46 15.98 -6.98
CA GLU A 129 28.99 15.49 -8.25
C GLU A 129 29.82 14.23 -8.11
N MET A 130 30.63 14.14 -7.07
CA MET A 130 31.46 12.97 -6.74
C MET A 130 30.66 11.69 -6.45
N LEU A 131 29.39 11.80 -6.11
CA LEU A 131 28.51 10.66 -5.85
C LEU A 131 27.75 10.19 -7.09
N ARG A 132 27.79 10.95 -8.20
CA ARG A 132 27.06 10.62 -9.43
C ARG A 132 27.64 9.38 -10.08
N GLY A 133 26.79 8.68 -10.85
CA GLY A 133 27.09 7.43 -11.53
C GLY A 133 26.11 6.31 -11.17
N GLY A 134 26.10 5.24 -11.97
CA GLY A 134 25.21 4.11 -11.74
C GLY A 134 23.74 4.49 -11.78
N THR A 135 23.07 4.50 -10.64
CA THR A 135 21.64 4.77 -10.53
C THR A 135 21.24 6.25 -10.63
N TRP A 136 22.21 7.19 -10.54
CA TRP A 136 21.90 8.63 -10.54
C TRP A 136 21.19 9.09 -11.82
N GLU A 137 21.56 8.53 -12.95
CA GLU A 137 20.99 8.95 -14.24
C GLU A 137 19.49 8.66 -14.33
N ALA A 138 19.04 7.59 -13.68
CA ALA A 138 17.63 7.19 -13.62
C ALA A 138 16.80 7.95 -12.56
N VAL A 139 17.44 8.79 -11.72
CA VAL A 139 16.73 9.59 -10.71
C VAL A 139 15.85 10.63 -11.42
N GLN A 140 14.57 10.62 -11.13
CA GLN A 140 13.63 11.63 -11.63
C GLN A 140 13.67 12.91 -10.77
N HIS A 141 13.28 14.05 -11.38
CA HIS A 141 13.16 15.34 -10.68
C HIS A 141 14.43 15.75 -9.90
N LYS A 142 15.57 15.68 -10.56
CA LYS A 142 16.90 15.91 -9.96
C LYS A 142 17.08 17.28 -9.28
N SER A 143 16.31 18.30 -9.69
CA SER A 143 16.36 19.65 -9.11
C SER A 143 15.64 19.80 -7.77
N PHE A 144 14.95 18.76 -7.30
CA PHE A 144 14.25 18.81 -6.01
C PHE A 144 15.01 18.07 -4.92
N THR A 145 15.07 18.67 -3.73
CA THR A 145 15.57 18.05 -2.50
C THR A 145 14.67 16.92 -2.03
N ALA A 146 15.08 16.15 -1.01
CA ALA A 146 14.33 15.06 -0.44
C ALA A 146 12.92 15.48 -0.01
N ILE A 147 11.96 14.58 -0.25
CA ILE A 147 10.54 14.77 0.08
C ILE A 147 10.03 13.77 1.13
N TYR A 148 10.85 12.76 1.44
CA TYR A 148 10.46 11.70 2.36
C TYR A 148 10.75 12.10 3.81
N PRO A 149 9.92 11.67 4.78
CA PRO A 149 10.19 11.95 6.19
C PRO A 149 11.47 11.27 6.70
N PRO A 150 12.04 11.75 7.80
CA PRO A 150 13.42 11.44 8.18
C PRO A 150 13.70 9.97 8.51
N LEU A 151 12.73 9.21 8.98
CA LEU A 151 12.91 7.79 9.23
C LEU A 151 13.00 6.99 7.92
N ALA A 152 12.30 7.42 6.86
CA ALA A 152 12.44 6.85 5.53
C ALA A 152 13.85 7.08 4.99
N GLU A 153 14.39 8.30 5.11
CA GLU A 153 15.76 8.64 4.71
C GLU A 153 16.80 7.77 5.43
N TRP A 154 16.64 7.55 6.74
CA TRP A 154 17.53 6.65 7.49
C TRP A 154 17.42 5.20 7.06
N ILE A 155 16.22 4.73 6.70
CA ILE A 155 16.09 3.37 6.15
C ILE A 155 16.78 3.29 4.79
N PHE A 156 16.63 4.30 3.92
CA PHE A 156 17.33 4.35 2.63
C PHE A 156 18.86 4.40 2.83
N ALA A 157 19.34 5.17 3.81
CA ALA A 157 20.76 5.23 4.16
C ALA A 157 21.27 3.87 4.65
N LEU A 158 20.56 3.21 5.56
CA LEU A 158 20.91 1.87 6.04
C LEU A 158 21.02 0.87 4.89
N LEU A 159 20.03 0.86 3.99
CA LEU A 159 20.02 -0.05 2.84
C LEU A 159 21.12 0.28 1.85
N SER A 160 21.36 1.57 1.56
CA SER A 160 22.44 2.01 0.67
C SER A 160 23.82 1.74 1.25
N GLY A 161 23.98 1.81 2.57
CA GLY A 161 25.22 1.47 3.26
C GLY A 161 25.56 -0.02 3.19
N ILE A 162 24.54 -0.89 3.05
CA ILE A 162 24.76 -2.35 2.87
C ILE A 162 24.97 -2.66 1.38
N LEU A 163 24.04 -2.26 0.52
CA LEU A 163 24.11 -2.48 -0.93
C LEU A 163 23.23 -1.45 -1.68
N PRO A 164 23.83 -0.42 -2.32
CA PRO A 164 23.11 0.63 -3.03
C PRO A 164 22.60 0.15 -4.40
N ALA A 165 21.72 -0.84 -4.40
CA ALA A 165 21.17 -1.47 -5.59
C ALA A 165 19.64 -1.57 -5.52
N PRO A 166 18.89 -1.16 -6.57
CA PRO A 166 17.44 -1.24 -6.60
C PRO A 166 16.89 -2.64 -6.30
N GLY A 167 17.52 -3.71 -6.78
CA GLY A 167 17.12 -5.09 -6.51
C GLY A 167 17.18 -5.46 -5.03
N PHE A 168 18.15 -4.93 -4.28
CA PHE A 168 18.25 -5.14 -2.84
C PHE A 168 17.14 -4.40 -2.08
N PHE A 169 16.82 -3.18 -2.48
CA PHE A 169 15.69 -2.43 -1.92
C PHE A 169 14.37 -3.16 -2.16
N LYS A 170 14.12 -3.64 -3.40
CA LYS A 170 12.95 -4.46 -3.72
C LYS A 170 12.85 -5.68 -2.82
N PHE A 171 13.96 -6.41 -2.64
CA PHE A 171 14.01 -7.59 -1.78
C PHE A 171 13.60 -7.25 -0.34
N VAL A 172 14.17 -6.19 0.25
CA VAL A 172 13.84 -5.77 1.62
C VAL A 172 12.39 -5.32 1.73
N PHE A 173 11.88 -4.57 0.75
CA PHE A 173 10.49 -4.12 0.73
C PHE A 173 9.51 -5.30 0.59
N ALA A 174 9.80 -6.26 -0.29
CA ALA A 174 9.00 -7.47 -0.41
C ALA A 174 9.03 -8.32 0.88
N ALA A 175 10.18 -8.38 1.57
CA ALA A 175 10.29 -9.06 2.85
C ALA A 175 9.46 -8.36 3.94
N ALA A 176 9.52 -7.03 4.04
CA ALA A 176 8.71 -6.24 4.97
C ALA A 176 7.21 -6.43 4.71
N ASP A 177 6.79 -6.46 3.44
CA ASP A 177 5.41 -6.75 3.05
C ASP A 177 4.98 -8.18 3.43
N LEU A 178 5.85 -9.18 3.29
CA LEU A 178 5.58 -10.54 3.78
C LEU A 178 5.43 -10.60 5.31
N VAL A 179 6.12 -9.73 6.06
CA VAL A 179 5.87 -9.58 7.51
C VAL A 179 4.47 -9.06 7.77
N VAL A 180 3.97 -8.08 6.99
CA VAL A 180 2.58 -7.62 7.07
C VAL A 180 1.61 -8.75 6.78
N VAL A 181 1.85 -9.54 5.72
CA VAL A 181 1.05 -10.76 5.41
C VAL A 181 1.00 -11.71 6.61
N ALA A 182 2.14 -11.98 7.24
CA ALA A 182 2.22 -12.86 8.40
C ALA A 182 1.45 -12.31 9.62
N MET A 183 1.56 -10.99 9.87
CA MET A 183 0.83 -10.32 10.95
C MET A 183 -0.69 -10.40 10.75
N LEU A 184 -1.17 -10.12 9.55
CA LEU A 184 -2.60 -10.18 9.21
C LEU A 184 -3.12 -11.63 9.23
N ALA A 185 -2.36 -12.59 8.69
CA ALA A 185 -2.73 -14.00 8.72
C ALA A 185 -2.78 -14.57 10.14
N ARG A 186 -1.90 -14.08 11.03
CA ARG A 186 -1.89 -14.47 12.45
C ARG A 186 -3.03 -13.83 13.25
N ALA A 187 -3.40 -12.60 12.91
CA ALA A 187 -4.43 -11.85 13.62
C ALA A 187 -5.86 -12.25 13.20
N PHE A 188 -6.07 -12.46 11.88
CA PHE A 188 -7.42 -12.62 11.29
C PHE A 188 -7.62 -13.95 10.54
N GLY A 189 -6.61 -14.81 10.53
CA GLY A 189 -6.63 -16.07 9.78
C GLY A 189 -6.32 -15.89 8.29
N LYS A 190 -5.84 -16.96 7.65
CA LYS A 190 -5.42 -16.97 6.24
C LYS A 190 -6.55 -16.63 5.25
N PRO A 191 -7.81 -17.14 5.42
CA PRO A 191 -8.90 -16.80 4.51
C PRO A 191 -9.26 -15.31 4.49
N SER A 192 -9.09 -14.61 5.61
CA SER A 192 -9.25 -13.15 5.65
C SER A 192 -8.02 -12.44 5.10
N ALA A 193 -6.82 -12.87 5.52
CA ALA A 193 -5.57 -12.26 5.11
C ALA A 193 -5.30 -12.33 3.60
N ILE A 194 -5.97 -13.22 2.86
CA ILE A 194 -5.84 -13.33 1.41
C ILE A 194 -6.21 -12.00 0.70
N LEU A 195 -7.10 -11.22 1.28
CA LEU A 195 -7.46 -9.89 0.80
C LEU A 195 -6.25 -8.96 0.62
N TYR A 196 -5.25 -9.11 1.46
CA TYR A 196 -3.99 -8.40 1.36
C TYR A 196 -2.91 -9.25 0.68
N ALA A 197 -2.74 -10.48 1.14
CA ALA A 197 -1.62 -11.36 0.77
C ALA A 197 -1.56 -11.68 -0.75
N TRP A 198 -2.73 -11.86 -1.38
CA TRP A 198 -2.87 -12.18 -2.80
C TRP A 198 -3.38 -11.00 -3.63
N ASN A 199 -3.48 -9.80 -3.05
CA ASN A 199 -3.90 -8.62 -3.79
C ASN A 199 -2.86 -8.24 -4.85
N PRO A 200 -3.21 -8.23 -6.14
CA PRO A 200 -2.27 -7.94 -7.23
C PRO A 200 -1.57 -6.59 -7.08
N LEU A 201 -2.32 -5.56 -6.64
CA LEU A 201 -1.77 -4.21 -6.51
C LEU A 201 -0.74 -4.13 -5.38
N VAL A 202 -0.96 -4.82 -4.25
CA VAL A 202 0.00 -4.95 -3.14
C VAL A 202 1.27 -5.67 -3.62
N ILE A 203 1.09 -6.83 -4.26
CA ILE A 203 2.20 -7.66 -4.76
C ILE A 203 3.07 -6.87 -5.73
N TYR A 204 2.43 -6.21 -6.72
CA TYR A 204 3.15 -5.40 -7.70
C TYR A 204 3.83 -4.19 -7.06
N SER A 205 3.12 -3.42 -6.23
CA SER A 205 3.65 -2.16 -5.67
C SER A 205 4.97 -2.37 -4.94
N PHE A 206 5.11 -3.45 -4.19
CA PHE A 206 6.28 -3.65 -3.32
C PHE A 206 7.35 -4.55 -3.94
N ALA A 207 6.96 -5.65 -4.56
CA ALA A 207 7.92 -6.57 -5.18
C ALA A 207 8.24 -6.22 -6.63
N GLY A 208 7.28 -5.73 -7.41
CA GLY A 208 7.46 -5.28 -8.79
C GLY A 208 8.01 -3.86 -8.85
N GLY A 209 7.22 -2.88 -8.46
CA GLY A 209 7.55 -1.45 -8.50
C GLY A 209 8.64 -1.03 -7.50
N GLY A 210 8.77 -1.72 -6.36
CA GLY A 210 9.78 -1.42 -5.36
C GLY A 210 9.47 -0.17 -4.54
N HIS A 211 8.19 0.07 -4.22
CA HIS A 211 7.80 1.21 -3.39
C HIS A 211 7.97 0.90 -1.90
N TYR A 212 8.51 1.88 -1.14
CA TYR A 212 8.81 1.74 0.30
C TYR A 212 7.57 1.79 1.21
N ASP A 213 6.39 2.02 0.65
CA ASP A 213 5.11 2.13 1.39
C ASP A 213 4.77 0.87 2.21
N CYS A 214 5.36 -0.28 1.89
CA CYS A 214 5.28 -1.48 2.72
C CYS A 214 5.81 -1.26 4.14
N LEU A 215 6.84 -0.42 4.33
CA LEU A 215 7.40 -0.07 5.65
C LEU A 215 6.43 0.78 6.46
N PHE A 216 5.78 1.72 5.79
CA PHE A 216 4.71 2.53 6.35
C PHE A 216 3.51 1.65 6.78
N ILE A 217 3.07 0.72 5.90
CA ILE A 217 1.99 -0.21 6.19
C ILE A 217 2.37 -1.14 7.34
N LEU A 218 3.60 -1.64 7.37
CA LEU A 218 4.11 -2.47 8.48
C LEU A 218 3.97 -1.74 9.81
N ALA A 219 4.39 -0.48 9.87
CA ALA A 219 4.30 0.32 11.09
C ALA A 219 2.84 0.55 11.51
N ILE A 220 1.95 0.89 10.57
CA ILE A 220 0.53 1.10 10.86
C ILE A 220 -0.14 -0.18 11.35
N VAL A 221 0.09 -1.31 10.67
CA VAL A 221 -0.50 -2.60 11.06
C VAL A 221 0.02 -3.04 12.44
N ALA A 222 1.31 -2.84 12.72
CA ALA A 222 1.87 -3.11 14.04
C ALA A 222 1.22 -2.24 15.13
N GLY A 223 1.04 -0.95 14.85
CA GLY A 223 0.35 -0.01 15.73
C GLY A 223 -1.12 -0.38 15.97
N TRP A 224 -1.85 -0.72 14.90
CA TRP A 224 -3.24 -1.16 14.97
C TRP A 224 -3.41 -2.41 15.84
N LEU A 225 -2.61 -3.44 15.59
CA LEU A 225 -2.67 -4.68 16.37
C LEU A 225 -2.22 -4.49 17.82
N ALA A 226 -1.25 -3.61 18.07
CA ALA A 226 -0.84 -3.26 19.43
C ALA A 226 -1.95 -2.51 20.19
N TRP A 227 -2.62 -1.56 19.52
CA TRP A 227 -3.76 -0.84 20.09
C TRP A 227 -4.91 -1.78 20.44
N GLY A 228 -5.27 -2.69 19.53
CA GLY A 228 -6.31 -3.68 19.74
C GLY A 228 -6.05 -4.61 20.94
N LYS A 229 -4.77 -4.83 21.30
CA LYS A 229 -4.34 -5.58 22.49
C LYS A 229 -4.22 -4.71 23.75
N GLY A 230 -4.55 -3.43 23.69
CA GLY A 230 -4.44 -2.50 24.83
C GLY A 230 -3.01 -1.99 25.11
N HIS A 231 -2.02 -2.31 24.25
CA HIS A 231 -0.64 -1.88 24.40
C HIS A 231 -0.44 -0.46 23.85
N MET A 232 -0.99 0.54 24.55
CA MET A 232 -1.03 1.93 24.11
C MET A 232 0.34 2.49 23.73
N LEU A 233 1.37 2.32 24.56
CA LEU A 233 2.71 2.88 24.29
C LEU A 233 3.35 2.27 23.03
N ARG A 234 3.21 0.94 22.86
CA ARG A 234 3.69 0.28 21.63
C ARG A 234 2.96 0.79 20.41
N ALA A 235 1.63 0.97 20.50
CA ALA A 235 0.85 1.55 19.41
C ALA A 235 1.32 2.97 19.07
N SER A 236 1.58 3.81 20.09
CA SER A 236 2.06 5.18 19.92
C SER A 236 3.39 5.23 19.18
N VAL A 237 4.36 4.39 19.59
CA VAL A 237 5.67 4.31 18.90
C VAL A 237 5.51 3.86 17.43
N TRP A 238 4.71 2.82 17.18
CA TRP A 238 4.52 2.31 15.83
C TRP A 238 3.80 3.29 14.90
N ILE A 239 2.72 3.95 15.39
CA ILE A 239 2.02 4.95 14.58
C ILE A 239 2.89 6.20 14.41
N GLY A 240 3.69 6.58 15.42
CA GLY A 240 4.70 7.63 15.31
C GLY A 240 5.79 7.30 14.29
N ALA A 241 6.26 6.06 14.24
CA ALA A 241 7.17 5.57 13.22
C ALA A 241 6.52 5.63 11.81
N ALA A 242 5.23 5.30 11.69
CA ALA A 242 4.51 5.45 10.44
C ALA A 242 4.49 6.92 9.97
N VAL A 243 4.26 7.90 10.87
CA VAL A 243 4.36 9.33 10.55
C VAL A 243 5.78 9.72 10.14
N ALA A 244 6.79 9.19 10.82
CA ALA A 244 8.19 9.44 10.51
C ALA A 244 8.67 8.79 9.19
N ILE A 245 7.88 7.83 8.64
CA ILE A 245 8.07 7.24 7.31
C ILE A 245 7.20 7.96 6.27
N LYS A 246 5.96 8.34 6.62
CA LYS A 246 5.04 9.01 5.70
C LYS A 246 4.00 9.83 6.47
N TRP A 247 3.93 11.13 6.19
CA TRP A 247 3.11 12.11 6.93
C TRP A 247 1.62 11.77 7.02
N ILE A 248 1.10 11.03 6.06
CA ILE A 248 -0.33 10.72 5.91
C ILE A 248 -0.91 9.95 7.11
N ALA A 249 -0.07 9.36 7.98
CA ALA A 249 -0.51 8.71 9.23
C ALA A 249 -0.83 9.70 10.37
N LEU A 250 -0.51 10.99 10.24
CA LEU A 250 -0.69 11.98 11.31
C LEU A 250 -2.12 12.02 11.90
N PRO A 251 -3.21 11.91 11.11
CA PRO A 251 -4.56 11.85 11.67
C PRO A 251 -4.81 10.65 12.59
N LEU A 252 -4.08 9.54 12.41
CA LEU A 252 -4.18 8.38 13.31
C LEU A 252 -3.53 8.66 14.66
N VAL A 253 -2.46 9.46 14.72
CA VAL A 253 -1.91 9.97 15.98
C VAL A 253 -2.97 10.82 16.69
N ALA A 254 -3.57 11.79 16.00
CA ALA A 254 -4.60 12.63 16.57
C ALA A 254 -5.80 11.80 17.11
N TRP A 255 -6.22 10.77 16.35
CA TRP A 255 -7.26 9.86 16.81
C TRP A 255 -6.83 9.08 18.08
N MET A 256 -5.61 8.56 18.12
CA MET A 256 -5.10 7.86 19.31
C MET A 256 -5.06 8.77 20.54
N LEU A 257 -4.59 10.02 20.38
CA LEU A 257 -4.56 11.00 21.47
C LEU A 257 -5.97 11.31 21.99
N TRP A 258 -6.92 11.48 21.07
CA TRP A 258 -8.33 11.70 21.40
C TRP A 258 -8.90 10.49 22.20
N GLN A 259 -8.67 9.27 21.74
CA GLN A 259 -9.12 8.07 22.43
C GLN A 259 -8.43 7.88 23.81
N ALA A 260 -7.13 8.20 23.90
CA ALA A 260 -6.39 8.16 25.15
C ALA A 260 -6.96 9.18 26.16
N LEU A 261 -7.23 10.41 25.68
CA LEU A 261 -7.84 11.48 26.49
C LEU A 261 -9.21 11.03 27.07
N LEU A 262 -10.09 10.53 26.19
CA LEU A 262 -11.44 10.14 26.60
C LEU A 262 -11.47 8.93 27.53
N ARG A 263 -10.59 7.95 27.33
CA ARG A 263 -10.63 6.68 28.07
C ARG A 263 -9.75 6.65 29.31
N ARG A 264 -8.65 7.42 29.33
CA ARG A 264 -7.60 7.34 30.35
C ARG A 264 -7.14 8.70 30.88
N GLY A 265 -7.72 9.81 30.38
CA GLY A 265 -7.43 11.17 30.83
C GLY A 265 -6.20 11.82 30.20
N CYS A 266 -5.94 13.07 30.57
CA CYS A 266 -4.92 13.95 29.98
C CYS A 266 -3.50 13.36 30.08
N LYS A 267 -3.12 12.79 31.20
CA LYS A 267 -1.78 12.18 31.39
C LYS A 267 -1.52 11.07 30.35
N ALA A 268 -2.50 10.22 30.07
CA ALA A 268 -2.35 9.15 29.07
C ALA A 268 -2.23 9.72 27.66
N ALA A 269 -2.99 10.77 27.33
CA ALA A 269 -2.88 11.47 26.04
C ALA A 269 -1.49 12.11 25.86
N LEU A 270 -0.97 12.80 26.87
CA LEU A 270 0.38 13.41 26.82
C LEU A 270 1.47 12.37 26.65
N VAL A 271 1.41 11.26 27.40
CA VAL A 271 2.37 10.15 27.28
C VAL A 271 2.29 9.51 25.88
N SER A 272 1.07 9.28 25.37
CA SER A 272 0.88 8.76 24.01
C SER A 272 1.46 9.71 22.96
N GLY A 273 1.23 11.02 23.12
CA GLY A 273 1.77 12.06 22.23
C GLY A 273 3.29 12.08 22.22
N PHE A 274 3.91 12.04 23.40
CA PHE A 274 5.37 11.97 23.51
C PHE A 274 5.95 10.77 22.75
N PHE A 275 5.40 9.56 22.99
CA PHE A 275 5.88 8.34 22.33
C PHE A 275 5.54 8.31 20.82
N SER A 276 4.50 9.00 20.37
CA SER A 276 4.21 9.15 18.95
C SER A 276 5.15 10.13 18.24
N LEU A 277 5.62 11.16 18.93
CA LEU A 277 6.55 12.14 18.37
C LEU A 277 8.00 11.61 18.34
N LEU A 278 8.35 10.73 19.28
CA LEU A 278 9.71 10.29 19.51
C LEU A 278 10.41 9.71 18.25
N PRO A 279 9.81 8.81 17.43
CA PRO A 279 10.47 8.28 16.24
C PRO A 279 10.86 9.38 15.24
N PHE A 280 9.96 10.36 15.03
CA PHE A 280 10.25 11.49 14.15
C PHE A 280 11.35 12.37 14.72
N ALA A 281 11.25 12.76 15.99
CA ALA A 281 12.22 13.63 16.63
C ALA A 281 13.63 13.02 16.65
N LEU A 282 13.74 11.74 16.94
CA LEU A 282 15.01 11.03 16.91
C LEU A 282 15.59 10.96 15.49
N ALA A 283 14.78 10.57 14.50
CA ALA A 283 15.26 10.46 13.12
C ALA A 283 15.66 11.83 12.55
N TRP A 284 14.89 12.88 12.85
CA TRP A 284 15.20 14.25 12.42
C TRP A 284 16.48 14.78 13.06
N SER A 285 16.59 14.65 14.39
CA SER A 285 17.79 15.05 15.11
C SER A 285 19.02 14.30 14.63
N ALA A 286 18.90 13.00 14.34
CA ALA A 286 19.97 12.20 13.81
C ALA A 286 20.49 12.73 12.44
N VAL A 287 19.61 13.22 11.54
CA VAL A 287 20.03 13.84 10.28
C VAL A 287 20.91 15.08 10.57
N GLY A 288 20.42 16.00 11.42
CA GLY A 288 21.15 17.21 11.76
C GLY A 288 22.51 16.94 12.43
N PHE A 289 22.57 15.99 13.37
CA PHE A 289 23.83 15.59 14.01
C PHE A 289 24.80 14.90 13.06
N TRP A 290 24.29 14.05 12.17
CA TRP A 290 25.12 13.28 11.23
C TRP A 290 25.74 14.16 10.15
N THR A 291 24.94 15.10 9.61
CA THR A 291 25.38 15.97 8.51
C THR A 291 26.00 17.29 8.99
N GLY A 292 25.79 17.65 10.25
CA GLY A 292 26.15 18.98 10.79
C GLY A 292 25.22 20.10 10.30
N GLU A 293 24.18 19.78 9.51
CA GLU A 293 23.31 20.75 8.86
C GLU A 293 21.86 20.61 9.32
N TRP A 294 21.23 21.73 9.67
CA TRP A 294 19.86 21.78 10.16
C TRP A 294 18.96 22.60 9.21
N THR A 295 17.77 22.10 8.93
CA THR A 295 16.76 22.81 8.14
C THR A 295 15.36 22.58 8.68
N ALA A 296 14.47 23.55 8.49
CA ALA A 296 13.04 23.40 8.75
C ALA A 296 12.24 23.05 7.48
N GLN A 297 12.88 23.07 6.31
CA GLN A 297 12.22 22.78 5.04
C GLN A 297 12.11 21.27 4.84
N LEU A 298 10.88 20.77 4.85
CA LEU A 298 10.58 19.34 4.75
C LEU A 298 9.91 18.95 3.44
N LEU A 299 9.37 19.91 2.69
CA LEU A 299 8.64 19.64 1.44
C LEU A 299 8.93 20.73 0.39
N PRO A 300 9.28 20.35 -0.84
CA PRO A 300 9.39 21.30 -1.94
C PRO A 300 8.04 21.97 -2.25
N PRO A 301 8.03 23.29 -2.56
CA PRO A 301 6.80 24.06 -2.78
C PRO A 301 5.93 23.58 -3.94
N MET A 302 6.49 22.86 -4.92
CA MET A 302 5.74 22.39 -6.10
C MET A 302 4.55 21.50 -5.75
N PHE A 303 4.68 20.66 -4.71
CA PHE A 303 3.61 19.73 -4.30
C PHE A 303 2.39 20.47 -3.76
N SER A 304 2.58 21.62 -3.14
CA SER A 304 1.47 22.46 -2.63
C SER A 304 0.78 23.27 -3.72
N LYS A 305 1.40 23.42 -4.90
CA LYS A 305 0.91 24.34 -5.94
C LYS A 305 0.19 23.62 -7.08
N TYR A 306 0.86 22.74 -7.81
CA TYR A 306 0.36 22.29 -9.12
C TYR A 306 0.62 20.82 -9.49
N ALA A 307 1.31 20.03 -8.65
CA ALA A 307 1.52 18.62 -8.96
C ALA A 307 0.20 17.84 -8.98
N ARG A 308 -0.12 17.22 -10.12
CA ARG A 308 -1.38 16.49 -10.35
C ARG A 308 -1.09 15.11 -10.93
N SER A 309 -1.81 14.10 -10.44
CA SER A 309 -1.78 12.74 -10.99
C SER A 309 -3.01 11.96 -10.55
N ALA A 310 -3.77 11.42 -11.49
CA ALA A 310 -4.90 10.50 -11.28
C ALA A 310 -5.90 10.91 -10.18
N GLU A 311 -6.04 12.19 -9.92
CA GLU A 311 -6.87 12.77 -8.86
C GLU A 311 -8.37 12.52 -9.05
N PHE A 312 -9.17 12.52 -7.97
CA PHE A 312 -10.62 12.34 -8.00
C PHE A 312 -11.39 13.63 -7.70
N ILE A 313 -11.52 14.03 -6.43
CA ILE A 313 -12.22 15.29 -6.06
C ILE A 313 -11.58 16.50 -6.73
N PRO A 314 -10.24 16.66 -6.77
CA PRO A 314 -9.62 17.76 -7.47
C PRO A 314 -9.91 17.80 -8.97
N ALA A 315 -10.04 16.64 -9.64
CA ALA A 315 -10.45 16.59 -11.04
C ALA A 315 -11.88 17.10 -11.25
N ILE A 316 -12.82 16.68 -10.39
CA ILE A 316 -14.22 17.13 -10.44
C ILE A 316 -14.29 18.66 -10.20
N VAL A 317 -13.60 19.17 -9.20
CA VAL A 317 -13.55 20.62 -8.94
C VAL A 317 -12.95 21.36 -10.12
N GLY A 318 -11.90 20.83 -10.74
CA GLY A 318 -11.27 21.41 -11.93
C GLY A 318 -12.18 21.49 -13.18
N TRP A 319 -13.28 20.73 -13.23
CA TRP A 319 -14.29 20.87 -14.30
C TRP A 319 -15.13 22.15 -14.17
N PHE A 320 -15.34 22.61 -12.93
CA PHE A 320 -16.17 23.79 -12.64
C PHE A 320 -15.35 25.04 -12.36
N TRP A 321 -14.08 24.85 -11.93
CA TRP A 321 -13.17 25.93 -11.55
C TRP A 321 -11.74 25.60 -12.00
N GLU A 322 -11.37 26.15 -13.17
CA GLU A 322 -10.10 25.80 -13.82
C GLU A 322 -8.88 26.23 -13.00
N ASP A 323 -8.91 27.40 -12.35
CA ASP A 323 -7.79 27.90 -11.52
C ASP A 323 -7.46 26.99 -10.34
N SER A 324 -8.41 26.15 -9.90
CA SER A 324 -8.17 25.16 -8.86
C SER A 324 -7.05 24.17 -9.21
N LYS A 325 -6.78 23.99 -10.52
CA LYS A 325 -5.70 23.13 -11.02
C LYS A 325 -4.30 23.61 -10.63
N TYR A 326 -4.15 24.88 -10.24
CA TYR A 326 -2.90 25.50 -9.83
C TYR A 326 -2.86 25.81 -8.33
N ALA A 327 -3.81 25.30 -7.55
CA ALA A 327 -4.01 25.63 -6.15
C ALA A 327 -4.31 24.39 -5.29
N ASN A 328 -3.38 23.45 -5.23
CA ASN A 328 -3.53 22.19 -4.46
C ASN A 328 -3.86 22.40 -2.98
N HIS A 329 -3.42 23.53 -2.38
CA HIS A 329 -3.72 23.88 -0.99
C HIS A 329 -5.22 24.03 -0.71
N LEU A 330 -6.06 24.28 -1.72
CA LEU A 330 -7.53 24.36 -1.57
C LEU A 330 -8.15 23.08 -1.02
N PHE A 331 -7.51 21.92 -1.26
CA PHE A 331 -8.01 20.63 -0.80
C PHE A 331 -7.58 20.27 0.62
N VAL A 332 -6.63 21.01 1.20
CA VAL A 332 -6.09 20.75 2.54
C VAL A 332 -7.13 20.98 3.63
N LEU A 333 -7.81 22.14 3.60
CA LEU A 333 -8.79 22.48 4.63
C LEU A 333 -10.03 21.57 4.62
N PRO A 334 -10.68 21.27 3.47
CA PRO A 334 -11.78 20.30 3.42
C PRO A 334 -11.35 18.91 3.92
N LEU A 335 -10.17 18.45 3.55
CA LEU A 335 -9.63 17.17 4.04
C LEU A 335 -9.40 17.19 5.55
N ALA A 336 -8.81 18.27 6.09
CA ALA A 336 -8.58 18.41 7.52
C ALA A 336 -9.88 18.41 8.33
N ILE A 337 -10.93 19.09 7.83
CA ILE A 337 -12.26 19.08 8.44
C ILE A 337 -12.84 17.65 8.42
N ALA A 338 -12.77 16.97 7.27
CA ALA A 338 -13.26 15.58 7.14
C ALA A 338 -12.51 14.62 8.09
N TRP A 339 -11.19 14.74 8.20
CA TRP A 339 -10.40 14.00 9.18
C TRP A 339 -10.79 14.33 10.63
N GLY A 340 -11.06 15.60 10.94
CA GLY A 340 -11.59 16.01 12.24
C GLY A 340 -12.86 15.28 12.62
N VAL A 341 -13.80 15.15 11.68
CA VAL A 341 -15.03 14.35 11.88
C VAL A 341 -14.70 12.89 12.14
N VAL A 342 -13.78 12.29 11.38
CA VAL A 342 -13.34 10.89 11.58
C VAL A 342 -12.73 10.71 12.97
N ILE A 343 -11.83 11.60 13.39
CA ILE A 343 -11.17 11.57 14.70
C ILE A 343 -12.19 11.58 15.84
N LEU A 344 -13.21 12.40 15.71
CA LEU A 344 -14.26 12.55 16.73
C LEU A 344 -15.28 11.39 16.74
N ARG A 345 -15.56 10.78 15.57
CA ARG A 345 -16.64 9.80 15.40
C ARG A 345 -16.17 8.33 15.36
N ALA A 346 -14.97 8.05 14.89
CA ALA A 346 -14.49 6.67 14.76
C ALA A 346 -14.25 6.03 16.13
N ARG A 347 -14.87 4.87 16.36
CA ARG A 347 -14.79 4.15 17.64
C ARG A 347 -13.62 3.17 17.70
N THR A 348 -13.11 2.73 16.57
CA THR A 348 -11.99 1.78 16.46
C THR A 348 -10.88 2.35 15.57
N MET A 349 -9.65 1.93 15.80
CA MET A 349 -8.51 2.36 14.95
C MET A 349 -8.67 1.90 13.50
N GLU A 350 -9.25 0.74 13.29
CA GLU A 350 -9.56 0.21 11.97
C GLU A 350 -10.51 1.13 11.20
N ALA A 351 -11.63 1.50 11.82
CA ALA A 351 -12.59 2.43 11.21
C ALA A 351 -11.95 3.81 10.96
N ALA A 352 -11.16 4.31 11.92
CA ALA A 352 -10.41 5.55 11.76
C ALA A 352 -9.47 5.47 10.56
N ALA A 353 -8.66 4.41 10.45
CA ALA A 353 -7.69 4.22 9.38
C ALA A 353 -8.37 4.09 8.01
N GLN A 354 -9.45 3.30 7.89
CA GLN A 354 -10.19 3.17 6.65
C GLN A 354 -10.70 4.53 6.15
N TRP A 355 -11.34 5.32 7.01
CA TRP A 355 -11.86 6.62 6.61
C TRP A 355 -10.75 7.66 6.39
N VAL A 356 -9.69 7.66 7.21
CA VAL A 356 -8.54 8.55 7.03
C VAL A 356 -7.92 8.33 5.65
N PHE A 357 -7.64 7.08 5.28
CA PHE A 357 -7.02 6.79 3.98
C PHE A 357 -8.00 6.94 2.82
N PHE A 358 -9.27 6.56 2.97
CA PHE A 358 -10.27 6.82 1.93
C PHE A 358 -10.34 8.32 1.60
N LEU A 359 -10.48 9.17 2.61
CA LEU A 359 -10.53 10.63 2.43
C LEU A 359 -9.23 11.17 1.85
N ALA A 360 -8.07 10.71 2.35
CA ALA A 360 -6.78 11.11 1.80
C ALA A 360 -6.69 10.81 0.30
N LEU A 361 -7.08 9.60 -0.11
CA LEU A 361 -7.02 9.17 -1.51
C LEU A 361 -7.93 10.00 -2.41
N ILE A 362 -9.18 10.27 -2.01
CA ILE A 362 -10.13 11.00 -2.86
C ILE A 362 -9.84 12.51 -2.92
N PHE A 363 -9.20 13.09 -1.90
CA PHE A 363 -8.88 14.53 -1.85
C PHE A 363 -7.48 14.88 -2.35
N THR A 364 -6.56 13.89 -2.45
CA THR A 364 -5.21 14.19 -2.89
C THR A 364 -5.18 14.65 -4.35
N PRO A 365 -4.49 15.77 -4.65
CA PRO A 365 -4.29 16.19 -6.04
C PRO A 365 -3.28 15.30 -6.78
N MET A 366 -2.36 14.67 -6.06
CA MET A 366 -1.32 13.83 -6.62
C MET A 366 -1.44 12.42 -6.06
N LEU A 367 -2.05 11.54 -6.86
CA LEU A 367 -2.25 10.14 -6.52
C LEU A 367 -1.33 9.26 -7.35
N HIS A 368 -0.77 8.24 -6.69
CA HIS A 368 -0.08 7.13 -7.32
C HIS A 368 -0.73 5.80 -6.98
N ALA A 369 -0.56 4.79 -7.85
CA ALA A 369 -1.22 3.49 -7.68
C ALA A 369 -0.90 2.82 -6.33
N TRP A 370 0.33 2.94 -5.86
CA TRP A 370 0.75 2.35 -4.59
C TRP A 370 0.13 3.03 -3.37
N TYR A 371 -0.41 4.23 -3.46
CA TYR A 371 -1.13 4.88 -2.35
C TYR A 371 -2.42 4.12 -2.00
N PHE A 372 -3.07 3.48 -2.95
CA PHE A 372 -4.23 2.63 -2.68
C PHE A 372 -3.91 1.46 -1.75
N THR A 373 -2.63 1.05 -1.65
CA THR A 373 -2.24 -0.04 -0.75
C THR A 373 -2.39 0.29 0.73
N TRP A 374 -2.42 1.58 1.11
CA TRP A 374 -2.54 2.03 2.50
C TRP A 374 -3.85 1.61 3.18
N ILE A 375 -4.94 1.54 2.42
CA ILE A 375 -6.25 1.16 2.94
C ILE A 375 -6.49 -0.36 2.97
N ILE A 376 -5.76 -1.12 2.14
CA ILE A 376 -6.03 -2.55 1.91
C ILE A 376 -5.92 -3.41 3.18
N PRO A 377 -4.95 -3.22 4.10
CA PRO A 377 -4.86 -4.02 5.32
C PRO A 377 -6.13 -4.00 6.17
N PHE A 378 -6.81 -2.86 6.21
CA PHE A 378 -8.03 -2.67 7.02
C PHE A 378 -9.26 -3.33 6.37
N GLY A 379 -9.23 -3.56 5.07
CA GLY A 379 -10.25 -4.35 4.36
C GLY A 379 -10.25 -5.83 4.71
N VAL A 380 -9.17 -6.36 5.30
CA VAL A 380 -9.04 -7.78 5.65
C VAL A 380 -10.16 -8.25 6.60
N GLN A 381 -10.54 -7.44 7.56
CA GLN A 381 -11.59 -7.76 8.53
C GLN A 381 -12.98 -7.36 8.01
N THR A 382 -13.11 -6.17 7.43
CA THR A 382 -14.41 -5.62 6.99
C THR A 382 -14.90 -6.20 5.67
N ARG A 383 -14.00 -6.78 4.86
CA ARG A 383 -14.28 -7.22 3.48
C ARG A 383 -14.96 -6.14 2.65
N ASN A 384 -14.51 -4.89 2.84
CA ASN A 384 -15.05 -3.74 2.12
C ASN A 384 -14.91 -3.93 0.60
N LEU A 385 -16.04 -3.85 -0.12
CA LEU A 385 -16.11 -4.12 -1.56
C LEU A 385 -15.18 -3.20 -2.36
N GLY A 386 -15.17 -1.89 -2.03
CA GLY A 386 -14.32 -0.92 -2.73
C GLY A 386 -12.83 -1.28 -2.58
N VAL A 387 -12.41 -1.65 -1.37
CA VAL A 387 -11.03 -2.07 -1.11
C VAL A 387 -10.68 -3.35 -1.88
N MET A 388 -11.62 -4.31 -2.00
CA MET A 388 -11.40 -5.50 -2.80
C MET A 388 -11.27 -5.19 -4.30
N LEU A 389 -12.08 -4.26 -4.81
CA LEU A 389 -12.08 -3.89 -6.23
C LEU A 389 -10.81 -3.15 -6.67
N LEU A 390 -10.05 -2.54 -5.74
CA LEU A 390 -8.73 -1.95 -6.03
C LEU A 390 -7.73 -2.96 -6.62
N ALA A 391 -7.92 -4.25 -6.36
CA ALA A 391 -7.10 -5.32 -6.96
C ALA A 391 -7.11 -5.32 -8.50
N ALA A 392 -8.14 -4.73 -9.11
CA ALA A 392 -8.25 -4.58 -10.56
C ALA A 392 -8.25 -3.10 -10.95
N SER A 393 -9.16 -2.28 -10.38
CA SER A 393 -9.32 -0.88 -10.77
C SER A 393 -8.06 -0.04 -10.54
N GLY A 394 -7.26 -0.35 -9.51
CA GLY A 394 -6.02 0.36 -9.22
C GLY A 394 -4.98 0.30 -10.33
N PHE A 395 -5.02 -0.75 -11.16
CA PHE A 395 -4.12 -0.88 -12.31
C PHE A 395 -4.45 0.06 -13.47
N THR A 396 -5.65 0.63 -13.53
CA THR A 396 -5.99 1.66 -14.51
C THR A 396 -5.05 2.88 -14.45
N TYR A 397 -4.46 3.15 -13.29
CA TYR A 397 -3.44 4.16 -13.11
C TYR A 397 -2.29 4.05 -14.13
N PHE A 398 -1.87 2.83 -14.46
CA PHE A 398 -0.71 2.60 -15.32
C PHE A 398 -0.96 2.99 -16.79
N LEU A 399 -2.20 3.30 -17.18
CA LEU A 399 -2.49 3.92 -18.48
C LEU A 399 -1.87 5.31 -18.61
N LEU A 400 -1.51 5.99 -17.51
CA LEU A 400 -0.74 7.23 -17.56
C LEU A 400 0.59 7.05 -18.31
N TYR A 401 1.30 5.95 -18.07
CA TYR A 401 2.53 5.62 -18.77
C TYR A 401 2.28 5.36 -20.26
N HIS A 402 1.19 4.66 -20.60
CA HIS A 402 0.81 4.46 -22.00
C HIS A 402 0.54 5.79 -22.72
N HIS A 403 -0.12 6.74 -22.04
CA HIS A 403 -0.40 8.04 -22.61
C HIS A 403 0.87 8.88 -22.81
N VAL A 404 1.79 8.88 -21.84
CA VAL A 404 3.05 9.62 -21.93
C VAL A 404 3.94 9.10 -23.06
N GLU A 405 4.03 7.79 -23.21
CA GLU A 405 4.86 7.16 -24.26
C GLU A 405 4.23 7.22 -25.66
N SER A 406 2.98 7.68 -25.77
CA SER A 406 2.32 7.89 -27.06
C SER A 406 2.78 9.21 -27.70
N PRO A 407 2.81 9.33 -29.06
CA PRO A 407 3.17 10.57 -29.74
C PRO A 407 2.31 11.77 -29.27
N GLY A 408 2.94 12.83 -28.77
CA GLY A 408 2.25 13.99 -28.20
C GLY A 408 1.63 13.73 -26.83
N GLY A 409 2.08 12.69 -26.12
CA GLY A 409 1.49 12.17 -24.90
C GLY A 409 1.56 13.12 -23.71
N ILE A 410 0.58 13.00 -22.86
CA ILE A 410 0.40 13.77 -21.62
C ILE A 410 0.20 12.84 -20.44
N TRP A 411 0.73 13.21 -19.29
CA TRP A 411 0.48 12.52 -18.01
C TRP A 411 -0.93 12.80 -17.50
N ARG A 412 -1.93 12.18 -18.14
CA ARG A 412 -3.34 12.36 -17.80
C ARG A 412 -4.18 11.15 -18.22
N LEU A 413 -5.08 10.71 -17.34
CA LEU A 413 -6.12 9.73 -17.66
C LEU A 413 -7.27 10.41 -18.41
N THR A 414 -7.90 9.68 -19.32
CA THR A 414 -9.18 10.08 -19.92
C THR A 414 -10.29 10.03 -18.86
N THR A 415 -11.44 10.66 -19.14
CA THR A 415 -12.60 10.63 -18.24
C THR A 415 -13.08 9.21 -17.97
N LEU A 416 -13.09 8.33 -18.99
CA LEU A 416 -13.48 6.93 -18.82
C LEU A 416 -12.48 6.18 -17.93
N GLU A 417 -11.20 6.36 -18.12
CA GLU A 417 -10.14 5.72 -17.30
C GLU A 417 -10.19 6.22 -15.86
N THR A 418 -10.40 7.51 -15.67
CA THR A 418 -10.62 8.08 -14.32
C THR A 418 -11.84 7.44 -13.67
N ALA A 419 -12.94 7.25 -14.41
CA ALA A 419 -14.13 6.57 -13.90
C ALA A 419 -13.85 5.09 -13.58
N LEU A 420 -13.13 4.37 -14.42
CA LEU A 420 -12.74 2.97 -14.19
C LEU A 420 -11.81 2.81 -12.97
N LEU A 421 -10.94 3.78 -12.73
CA LEU A 421 -10.08 3.79 -11.54
C LEU A 421 -10.90 4.02 -10.26
N TRP A 422 -11.77 5.04 -10.27
CA TRP A 422 -12.33 5.60 -9.05
C TRP A 422 -13.71 5.08 -8.68
N ILE A 423 -14.62 4.87 -9.66
CA ILE A 423 -16.01 4.48 -9.35
C ILE A 423 -16.08 3.13 -8.64
N PRO A 424 -15.36 2.06 -9.07
CA PRO A 424 -15.42 0.79 -8.36
C PRO A 424 -14.95 0.90 -6.90
N PHE A 425 -13.89 1.68 -6.66
CA PHE A 425 -13.36 1.91 -5.32
C PHE A 425 -14.31 2.75 -4.47
N ALA A 426 -14.66 3.96 -4.91
CA ALA A 426 -15.41 4.91 -4.10
C ALA A 426 -16.84 4.42 -3.85
N ALA A 427 -17.55 3.97 -4.89
CA ALA A 427 -18.92 3.47 -4.74
C ALA A 427 -18.94 2.16 -3.92
N GLY A 428 -18.00 1.23 -4.18
CA GLY A 428 -17.90 -0.01 -3.42
C GLY A 428 -17.57 0.22 -1.95
N PHE A 429 -16.70 1.21 -1.65
CA PHE A 429 -16.37 1.60 -0.28
C PHE A 429 -17.61 2.15 0.45
N LEU A 430 -18.24 3.17 -0.11
CA LEU A 430 -19.41 3.81 0.48
C LEU A 430 -20.60 2.84 0.64
N TRP A 431 -20.82 1.97 -0.35
CA TRP A 431 -21.82 0.91 -0.27
C TRP A 431 -21.57 -0.05 0.90
N SER A 432 -20.33 -0.48 1.09
CA SER A 432 -19.96 -1.38 2.19
C SER A 432 -20.15 -0.73 3.54
N GLU A 433 -19.77 0.55 3.67
CA GLU A 433 -19.96 1.32 4.90
C GLU A 433 -21.44 1.57 5.18
N TRP A 434 -22.22 1.91 4.16
CA TRP A 434 -23.67 2.07 4.29
C TRP A 434 -24.34 0.78 4.76
N ARG A 435 -24.01 -0.37 4.16
CA ARG A 435 -24.51 -1.68 4.59
C ARG A 435 -24.14 -1.99 6.04
N ARG A 436 -22.92 -1.71 6.45
CA ARG A 436 -22.43 -1.96 7.83
C ARG A 436 -23.26 -1.18 8.87
N ILE A 437 -23.72 0.01 8.53
CA ILE A 437 -24.53 0.84 9.44
C ILE A 437 -26.00 0.35 9.50
N HIS A 438 -26.55 -0.11 8.38
CA HIS A 438 -27.97 -0.43 8.25
C HIS A 438 -28.29 -1.93 8.35
N THR A 439 -27.31 -2.81 8.36
CA THR A 439 -27.52 -4.24 8.59
C THR A 439 -27.30 -4.52 10.08
N PRO A 440 -28.34 -4.98 10.84
CA PRO A 440 -28.16 -5.37 12.24
C PRO A 440 -27.08 -6.44 12.32
N ALA A 441 -26.17 -6.31 13.28
CA ALA A 441 -25.22 -7.37 13.58
C ALA A 441 -26.02 -8.63 13.91
N THR A 442 -25.88 -9.68 13.07
CA THR A 442 -26.41 -11.00 13.43
C THR A 442 -25.79 -11.37 14.77
N PRO A 443 -26.57 -11.65 15.84
CA PRO A 443 -25.99 -12.03 17.10
C PRO A 443 -25.11 -13.26 16.87
N LEU A 444 -23.84 -13.14 17.26
CA LEU A 444 -22.97 -14.29 17.32
C LEU A 444 -23.64 -15.29 18.25
N VAL A 445 -24.13 -16.40 17.68
CA VAL A 445 -24.58 -17.55 18.44
C VAL A 445 -23.35 -18.01 19.24
N ALA A 446 -23.45 -17.88 20.55
CA ALA A 446 -22.42 -18.19 21.53
C ALA A 446 -22.06 -19.69 21.54
#